data_d7c58f010067192282e95842ab0d471d
#
_entry.id   d7c58f010067192282e95842ab0d471d
#
_cell.length_a   1.000
_cell.length_b   1.000
_cell.length_c   1.000
_cell.angle_alpha   90.00
_cell.angle_beta   90.00
_cell.angle_gamma   90.00
#
_symmetry.space_group_name_H-M   'P 1'
#
loop_
_entity.id
_entity.type
_entity.pdbx_description
1 polymer ?
#
loop_
_entity_poly.entity_id
_entity_poly.type
_entity_poly.pdbx_seq_one_letter_code
_entity_poly.pdbx_strand_id
1 'polypeptide(L)'
;IRPVVTHRPIGLLLGLNGSQNPFSGTDTYKSISDLPLDRRVIEMRKDEIKNKILSEDPIKGSTFPLINRIGYTKMYRFGSPPNYNPKPEESIEAMAKEKGMTAAELAYEILIENDGNNFIYAPLVNYADHTFGVCKKMLDDKNAIMGLGDGGAHVGFILDAGYPTWLISYWSVKKKAYSMEETVRRLTSDTANAAGLN
;
A
#
# COMPACT_ATOMS: atom_id res chain seq x y z
N ILE A 1 5.09 -25.36 -15.69
CA ILE A 1 5.02 -23.95 -15.24
C ILE A 1 4.16 -23.93 -13.99
N ARG A 2 4.64 -23.29 -12.93
CA ARG A 2 3.90 -23.09 -11.67
C ARG A 2 3.79 -21.59 -11.41
N PRO A 3 2.58 -21.02 -11.27
CA PRO A 3 2.41 -19.60 -10.97
C PRO A 3 2.84 -19.29 -9.54
N VAL A 4 3.51 -18.16 -9.36
CA VAL A 4 3.82 -17.60 -8.05
C VAL A 4 2.70 -16.64 -7.67
N VAL A 5 2.13 -16.80 -6.49
CA VAL A 5 0.95 -16.02 -6.05
C VAL A 5 1.18 -15.30 -4.73
N THR A 6 0.50 -14.18 -4.57
CA THR A 6 0.57 -13.35 -3.37
C THR A 6 -0.40 -13.82 -2.29
N HIS A 7 -0.05 -13.60 -1.04
CA HIS A 7 -0.86 -13.96 0.11
C HIS A 7 -1.90 -12.92 0.50
N ARG A 8 -1.78 -11.72 0.00
CA ARG A 8 -2.69 -10.58 0.10
C ARG A 8 -2.54 -9.68 -1.13
N PRO A 9 -3.41 -8.70 -1.32
CA PRO A 9 -3.27 -7.74 -2.42
C PRO A 9 -1.88 -7.08 -2.44
N ILE A 10 -1.32 -6.92 -3.62
CA ILE A 10 -0.13 -6.09 -3.83
C ILE A 10 -0.58 -4.64 -3.66
N GLY A 11 0.10 -3.90 -2.81
CA GLY A 11 -0.25 -2.52 -2.52
C GLY A 11 0.96 -1.62 -2.35
N LEU A 12 0.69 -0.33 -2.46
CA LEU A 12 1.66 0.72 -2.28
C LEU A 12 1.47 1.37 -0.91
N LEU A 13 2.56 1.74 -0.27
CA LEU A 13 2.59 2.66 0.85
C LEU A 13 3.09 4.02 0.38
N LEU A 14 2.22 5.00 0.47
CA LEU A 14 2.46 6.36 0.03
C LEU A 14 2.65 7.25 1.25
N GLY A 15 3.78 7.92 1.35
CA GLY A 15 4.10 8.71 2.53
C GLY A 15 5.18 9.74 2.29
N LEU A 16 5.31 10.72 3.19
CA LEU A 16 6.39 11.72 3.12
C LEU A 16 7.75 11.09 3.40
N ASN A 17 7.78 10.04 4.20
CA ASN A 17 8.99 9.27 4.53
C ASN A 17 9.21 8.09 3.57
N GLY A 18 8.45 8.02 2.49
CA GLY A 18 8.61 7.06 1.39
C GLY A 18 9.08 7.72 0.11
N SER A 19 9.28 6.91 -0.93
CA SER A 19 9.71 7.41 -2.25
C SER A 19 8.62 8.15 -3.01
N GLN A 20 7.35 7.90 -2.67
CA GLN A 20 6.20 8.42 -3.40
C GLN A 20 5.04 8.79 -2.46
N ASN A 21 4.29 9.80 -2.85
CA ASN A 21 3.01 10.18 -2.27
C ASN A 21 2.11 10.82 -3.35
N PRO A 22 0.83 11.08 -3.09
CA PRO A 22 -0.10 11.65 -4.08
C PRO A 22 0.32 13.00 -4.66
N PHE A 23 1.21 13.73 -4.00
CA PHE A 23 1.65 15.07 -4.39
C PHE A 23 3.06 15.11 -4.99
N SER A 24 3.73 13.97 -5.11
CA SER A 24 5.12 13.89 -5.61
C SER A 24 5.32 14.49 -7.01
N GLY A 25 4.25 14.61 -7.80
CA GLY A 25 4.28 15.20 -9.14
C GLY A 25 4.13 16.72 -9.18
N THR A 26 3.70 17.35 -8.08
CA THR A 26 3.49 18.82 -8.07
C THR A 26 4.82 19.57 -7.98
N ASP A 27 4.93 20.71 -8.64
CA ASP A 27 6.19 21.47 -8.67
C ASP A 27 6.53 22.06 -7.30
N THR A 28 5.50 22.50 -6.57
CA THR A 28 5.67 23.01 -5.21
C THR A 28 6.16 21.92 -4.25
N TYR A 29 5.62 20.68 -4.31
CA TYR A 29 6.14 19.60 -3.48
C TYR A 29 7.58 19.24 -3.83
N LYS A 30 7.93 19.17 -5.11
CA LYS A 30 9.30 18.93 -5.56
C LYS A 30 10.30 19.94 -5.01
N SER A 31 9.92 21.21 -4.90
CA SER A 31 10.80 22.26 -4.37
C SER A 31 11.19 22.06 -2.91
N ILE A 32 10.43 21.26 -2.18
CA ILE A 32 10.68 20.95 -0.76
C ILE A 32 11.00 19.46 -0.50
N SER A 33 10.95 18.62 -1.53
CA SER A 33 11.09 17.15 -1.38
C SER A 33 12.43 16.71 -0.78
N ASP A 34 13.49 17.46 -1.06
CA ASP A 34 14.86 17.16 -0.60
C ASP A 34 15.13 17.64 0.84
N LEU A 35 14.21 18.37 1.45
CA LEU A 35 14.33 18.77 2.84
C LEU A 35 14.23 17.56 3.77
N PRO A 36 14.93 17.58 4.92
CA PRO A 36 14.67 16.63 6.00
C PRO A 36 13.19 16.58 6.36
N LEU A 37 12.68 15.41 6.78
CA LEU A 37 11.24 15.20 6.98
C LEU A 37 10.60 16.24 7.92
N ASP A 38 11.24 16.55 9.03
CA ASP A 38 10.80 17.55 10.00
C ASP A 38 10.63 18.94 9.36
N ARG A 39 11.60 19.37 8.55
CA ARG A 39 11.57 20.64 7.82
C ARG A 39 10.51 20.64 6.73
N ARG A 40 10.39 19.53 5.99
CA ARG A 40 9.35 19.39 4.96
C ARG A 40 7.96 19.51 5.54
N VAL A 41 7.69 18.87 6.67
CA VAL A 41 6.39 18.96 7.36
C VAL A 41 6.11 20.38 7.83
N ILE A 42 7.13 21.11 8.35
CA ILE A 42 6.97 22.52 8.72
C ILE A 42 6.56 23.37 7.52
N GLU A 43 7.22 23.18 6.37
CA GLU A 43 6.86 23.89 5.13
C GLU A 43 5.44 23.52 4.68
N MET A 44 5.09 22.24 4.68
CA MET A 44 3.76 21.76 4.29
C MET A 44 2.63 22.25 5.24
N ARG A 45 2.92 22.63 6.47
CA ARG A 45 1.92 23.22 7.40
C ARG A 45 1.60 24.68 7.08
N LYS A 46 2.34 25.33 6.18
CA LYS A 46 2.04 26.70 5.73
C LYS A 46 0.88 26.70 4.74
N ASP A 47 -0.13 27.55 4.98
CA ASP A 47 -1.31 27.64 4.10
C ASP A 47 -0.94 27.94 2.65
N GLU A 48 0.07 28.79 2.42
CA GLU A 48 0.55 29.11 1.08
C GLU A 48 1.03 27.85 0.32
N ILE A 49 1.86 27.02 0.98
CA ILE A 49 2.39 25.78 0.40
C ILE A 49 1.27 24.76 0.20
N LYS A 50 0.40 24.57 1.20
CA LYS A 50 -0.76 23.68 1.10
C LYS A 50 -1.63 24.06 -0.10
N ASN A 51 -2.02 25.32 -0.21
CA ASN A 51 -2.91 25.78 -1.26
C ASN A 51 -2.28 25.62 -2.65
N LYS A 52 -0.98 25.89 -2.80
CA LYS A 52 -0.25 25.68 -4.07
C LYS A 52 -0.24 24.19 -4.44
N ILE A 53 0.20 23.31 -3.54
CA ILE A 53 0.25 21.86 -3.79
C ILE A 53 -1.13 21.33 -4.20
N LEU A 54 -2.19 21.73 -3.51
CA LEU A 54 -3.55 21.28 -3.81
C LEU A 54 -4.13 21.85 -5.11
N SER A 55 -3.60 22.98 -5.61
CA SER A 55 -4.03 23.58 -6.87
C SER A 55 -3.29 23.06 -8.10
N GLU A 56 -2.15 22.40 -7.93
CA GLU A 56 -1.32 21.87 -8.99
C GLU A 56 -1.78 20.47 -9.46
N ASP A 57 -1.54 20.16 -10.75
CA ASP A 57 -1.79 18.82 -11.27
C ASP A 57 -0.65 17.85 -10.90
N PRO A 58 -0.90 16.88 -10.00
CA PRO A 58 0.13 15.96 -9.58
C PRO A 58 0.52 14.93 -10.65
N ILE A 59 -0.27 14.76 -11.71
CA ILE A 59 0.00 13.79 -12.78
C ILE A 59 1.07 14.31 -13.73
N LYS A 60 1.00 15.59 -14.09
CA LYS A 60 1.84 16.20 -15.12
C LYS A 60 3.34 16.06 -14.84
N GLY A 61 3.75 16.19 -13.59
CA GLY A 61 5.17 16.10 -13.20
C GLY A 61 5.53 14.80 -12.49
N SER A 62 4.64 13.81 -12.42
CA SER A 62 4.87 12.57 -11.69
C SER A 62 5.80 11.63 -12.46
N THR A 63 6.79 11.07 -11.76
CA THR A 63 7.60 9.95 -12.24
C THR A 63 6.85 8.62 -12.18
N PHE A 64 5.76 8.56 -11.40
CA PHE A 64 4.91 7.38 -11.25
C PHE A 64 3.42 7.76 -11.28
N PRO A 65 2.88 8.18 -12.44
CA PRO A 65 1.52 8.71 -12.56
C PRO A 65 0.41 7.69 -12.21
N LEU A 66 0.75 6.41 -12.11
CA LEU A 66 -0.19 5.37 -11.70
C LEU A 66 -0.81 5.64 -10.33
N ILE A 67 -0.06 6.21 -9.39
CA ILE A 67 -0.55 6.56 -8.05
C ILE A 67 -1.80 7.43 -8.15
N ASN A 68 -1.72 8.51 -8.92
CA ASN A 68 -2.84 9.44 -9.07
C ASN A 68 -4.01 8.87 -9.89
N ARG A 69 -3.72 7.90 -10.79
CA ARG A 69 -4.75 7.19 -11.56
C ARG A 69 -5.52 6.14 -10.75
N ILE A 70 -4.96 5.61 -9.67
CA ILE A 70 -5.66 4.73 -8.73
C ILE A 70 -6.87 5.46 -8.14
N GLY A 71 -6.71 6.76 -7.83
CA GLY A 71 -7.74 7.61 -7.25
C GLY A 71 -7.96 7.37 -5.76
N TYR A 72 -8.53 8.35 -5.10
CA TYR A 72 -8.74 8.34 -3.65
C TYR A 72 -9.82 7.35 -3.18
N THR A 73 -10.64 6.82 -4.09
CA THR A 73 -11.60 5.74 -3.82
C THR A 73 -10.91 4.42 -3.46
N LYS A 74 -9.63 4.26 -3.83
CA LYS A 74 -8.81 3.09 -3.54
C LYS A 74 -7.57 3.44 -2.71
N MET A 75 -7.60 4.54 -2.03
CA MET A 75 -6.56 4.94 -1.07
C MET A 75 -7.16 4.98 0.33
N TYR A 76 -6.40 4.49 1.30
CA TYR A 76 -6.87 4.30 2.67
C TYR A 76 -5.79 4.74 3.65
N ARG A 77 -6.19 5.25 4.82
CA ARG A 77 -5.23 5.44 5.91
C ARG A 77 -4.67 4.07 6.32
N PHE A 78 -3.34 3.93 6.37
CA PHE A 78 -2.72 2.64 6.67
C PHE A 78 -2.97 2.20 8.12
N GLY A 79 -2.94 3.12 9.06
CA GLY A 79 -3.25 2.87 10.47
C GLY A 79 -2.11 2.19 11.24
N SER A 80 -2.32 2.11 12.56
CA SER A 80 -1.47 1.36 13.48
C SER A 80 -2.38 0.70 14.54
N PRO A 81 -2.58 -0.62 14.49
CA PRO A 81 -1.98 -1.62 13.59
C PRO A 81 -2.42 -1.46 12.13
N PRO A 82 -1.61 -1.98 11.18
CA PRO A 82 -1.91 -1.89 9.75
C PRO A 82 -3.22 -2.59 9.36
N ASN A 83 -4.09 -1.90 8.61
CA ASN A 83 -5.27 -2.50 8.02
C ASN A 83 -5.03 -2.78 6.52
N TYR A 84 -4.79 -4.04 6.17
CA TYR A 84 -4.64 -4.48 4.78
C TYR A 84 -5.96 -4.87 4.10
N ASN A 85 -7.09 -4.83 4.85
CA ASN A 85 -8.42 -5.16 4.34
C ASN A 85 -9.41 -4.03 4.63
N PRO A 86 -9.14 -2.79 4.18
CA PRO A 86 -10.01 -1.67 4.41
C PRO A 86 -11.30 -1.82 3.59
N LYS A 87 -12.41 -1.34 4.12
CA LYS A 87 -13.70 -1.32 3.43
C LYS A 87 -13.81 -0.09 2.53
N PRO A 88 -14.70 -0.10 1.52
CA PRO A 88 -14.92 1.06 0.66
C PRO A 88 -15.22 2.35 1.41
N GLU A 89 -15.96 2.26 2.53
CA GLU A 89 -16.35 3.38 3.37
C GLU A 89 -15.15 4.01 4.11
N GLU A 90 -14.05 3.27 4.25
CA GLU A 90 -12.80 3.73 4.85
C GLU A 90 -11.86 4.39 3.83
N SER A 91 -12.28 4.50 2.56
CA SER A 91 -11.49 5.18 1.53
C SER A 91 -11.33 6.68 1.86
N ILE A 92 -10.22 7.26 1.42
CA ILE A 92 -9.97 8.70 1.61
C ILE A 92 -11.10 9.53 0.98
N GLU A 93 -11.62 9.11 -0.17
CA GLU A 93 -12.75 9.77 -0.82
C GLU A 93 -14.02 9.74 0.03
N ALA A 94 -14.40 8.57 0.55
CA ALA A 94 -15.60 8.43 1.39
C ALA A 94 -15.46 9.24 2.69
N MET A 95 -14.32 9.14 3.36
CA MET A 95 -14.04 9.89 4.59
C MET A 95 -14.00 11.41 4.36
N ALA A 96 -13.45 11.87 3.24
CA ALA A 96 -13.41 13.28 2.89
C ALA A 96 -14.81 13.83 2.66
N LYS A 97 -15.66 13.09 1.95
CA LYS A 97 -17.06 13.43 1.71
C LYS A 97 -17.84 13.58 3.02
N GLU A 98 -17.63 12.66 3.98
CA GLU A 98 -18.26 12.73 5.31
C GLU A 98 -17.82 13.99 6.07
N LYS A 99 -16.57 14.41 5.92
CA LYS A 99 -16.00 15.61 6.55
C LYS A 99 -16.29 16.91 5.80
N GLY A 100 -16.92 16.87 4.64
CA GLY A 100 -17.20 18.06 3.83
C GLY A 100 -15.96 18.71 3.21
N MET A 101 -14.90 17.92 2.93
CA MET A 101 -13.65 18.38 2.35
C MET A 101 -13.31 17.59 1.08
N THR A 102 -12.34 18.02 0.32
CA THR A 102 -11.86 17.26 -0.85
C THR A 102 -10.98 16.08 -0.42
N ALA A 103 -10.96 15.04 -1.24
CA ALA A 103 -10.12 13.88 -0.98
C ALA A 103 -8.62 14.22 -0.96
N ALA A 104 -8.19 15.18 -1.79
CA ALA A 104 -6.82 15.67 -1.81
C ALA A 104 -6.45 16.39 -0.49
N GLU A 105 -7.35 17.22 0.04
CA GLU A 105 -7.15 17.88 1.34
C GLU A 105 -7.01 16.84 2.46
N LEU A 106 -7.89 15.84 2.50
CA LEU A 106 -7.80 14.80 3.53
C LEU A 106 -6.51 13.97 3.39
N ALA A 107 -6.11 13.62 2.17
CA ALA A 107 -4.85 12.92 1.92
C ALA A 107 -3.65 13.75 2.40
N TYR A 108 -3.68 15.06 2.15
CA TYR A 108 -2.65 15.99 2.61
C TYR A 108 -2.56 16.01 4.14
N GLU A 109 -3.69 16.14 4.81
CA GLU A 109 -3.76 16.14 6.29
C GLU A 109 -3.23 14.84 6.88
N ILE A 110 -3.63 13.68 6.33
CA ILE A 110 -3.13 12.38 6.75
C ILE A 110 -1.60 12.31 6.67
N LEU A 111 -1.02 12.85 5.60
CA LEU A 111 0.43 12.76 5.37
C LEU A 111 1.24 13.65 6.32
N ILE A 112 0.72 14.81 6.73
CA ILE A 112 1.44 15.72 7.65
C ILE A 112 1.18 15.41 9.13
N GLU A 113 0.18 14.58 9.44
CA GLU A 113 -0.05 14.10 10.80
C GLU A 113 1.13 13.25 11.31
N ASN A 114 1.24 13.12 12.63
CA ASN A 114 2.29 12.33 13.27
C ASN A 114 3.70 12.70 12.75
N ASP A 115 3.92 14.02 12.58
CA ASP A 115 5.17 14.59 12.06
C ASP A 115 5.65 13.96 10.73
N GLY A 116 4.68 13.66 9.85
CA GLY A 116 4.93 13.12 8.53
C GLY A 116 5.19 11.62 8.46
N ASN A 117 5.00 10.90 9.55
CA ASN A 117 5.26 9.46 9.62
C ASN A 117 4.04 8.59 9.27
N ASN A 118 2.92 9.20 8.88
CA ASN A 118 1.77 8.46 8.43
C ASN A 118 1.91 8.01 6.97
N PHE A 119 1.24 6.90 6.67
CA PHE A 119 1.18 6.34 5.32
C PHE A 119 -0.27 6.21 4.84
N ILE A 120 -0.42 6.34 3.53
CA ILE A 120 -1.62 5.98 2.79
C ILE A 120 -1.36 4.62 2.13
N TYR A 121 -2.26 3.68 2.31
CA TYR A 121 -2.24 2.37 1.65
C TYR A 121 -3.10 2.41 0.39
N ALA A 122 -2.54 1.98 -0.73
CA ALA A 122 -3.25 1.86 -2.00
C ALA A 122 -3.11 0.42 -2.51
N PRO A 123 -4.10 -0.47 -2.30
CA PRO A 123 -4.11 -1.81 -2.89
C PRO A 123 -4.22 -1.70 -4.41
N LEU A 124 -3.18 -2.16 -5.11
CA LEU A 124 -3.03 -1.97 -6.55
C LEU A 124 -3.62 -3.14 -7.35
N VAL A 125 -3.34 -4.38 -6.89
CA VAL A 125 -3.71 -5.61 -7.60
C VAL A 125 -4.38 -6.58 -6.63
N ASN A 126 -5.33 -7.36 -7.15
CA ASN A 126 -6.05 -8.40 -6.40
C ASN A 126 -6.98 -7.87 -5.28
N TYR A 127 -7.51 -6.64 -5.44
CA TYR A 127 -8.42 -6.01 -4.48
C TYR A 127 -9.56 -5.24 -5.18
N ALA A 128 -9.98 -5.67 -6.36
CA ALA A 128 -11.01 -4.97 -7.13
C ALA A 128 -12.39 -5.00 -6.46
N ASP A 129 -12.68 -6.10 -5.76
CA ASP A 129 -13.93 -6.36 -5.04
C ASP A 129 -13.86 -6.02 -3.54
N HIS A 130 -12.80 -5.34 -3.10
CA HIS A 130 -12.53 -5.01 -1.69
C HIS A 130 -12.53 -6.23 -0.76
N THR A 131 -12.16 -7.40 -1.30
CA THR A 131 -12.01 -8.64 -0.54
C THR A 131 -10.71 -9.36 -0.86
N PHE A 132 -10.36 -10.35 -0.05
CA PHE A 132 -9.25 -11.27 -0.35
C PHE A 132 -9.69 -12.51 -1.14
N GLY A 133 -10.88 -12.49 -1.74
CA GLY A 133 -11.43 -13.61 -2.48
C GLY A 133 -10.54 -14.08 -3.62
N VAL A 134 -10.00 -13.14 -4.40
CA VAL A 134 -9.07 -13.46 -5.49
C VAL A 134 -7.77 -14.07 -4.96
N CYS A 135 -7.20 -13.51 -3.89
CA CYS A 135 -6.01 -14.07 -3.26
C CYS A 135 -6.27 -15.49 -2.76
N LYS A 136 -7.41 -15.73 -2.09
CA LYS A 136 -7.79 -17.06 -1.62
C LYS A 136 -7.92 -18.06 -2.77
N LYS A 137 -8.59 -17.67 -3.87
CA LYS A 137 -8.73 -18.52 -5.06
C LYS A 137 -7.38 -18.88 -5.67
N MET A 138 -6.46 -17.93 -5.76
CA MET A 138 -5.10 -18.22 -6.24
C MET A 138 -4.32 -19.11 -5.29
N LEU A 139 -4.46 -18.88 -3.97
CA LEU A 139 -3.82 -19.72 -2.96
C LEU A 139 -4.34 -21.17 -2.94
N ASP A 140 -5.61 -21.39 -3.31
CA ASP A 140 -6.21 -22.74 -3.36
C ASP A 140 -5.83 -23.53 -4.61
N ASP A 141 -5.23 -22.90 -5.62
CA ASP A 141 -4.78 -23.62 -6.81
C ASP A 141 -3.59 -24.52 -6.45
N LYS A 142 -3.76 -25.83 -6.72
CA LYS A 142 -2.75 -26.87 -6.42
C LYS A 142 -1.44 -26.68 -7.19
N ASN A 143 -1.46 -25.93 -8.28
CA ASN A 143 -0.25 -25.66 -9.08
C ASN A 143 0.46 -24.38 -8.61
N ALA A 144 -0.21 -23.54 -7.83
CA ALA A 144 0.37 -22.29 -7.33
C ALA A 144 1.41 -22.55 -6.24
N ILE A 145 2.46 -21.73 -6.23
CA ILE A 145 3.42 -21.64 -5.14
C ILE A 145 3.35 -20.27 -4.47
N MET A 146 3.63 -20.26 -3.18
CA MET A 146 3.63 -19.04 -2.38
C MET A 146 4.89 -18.24 -2.67
N GLY A 147 4.74 -16.96 -2.92
CA GLY A 147 5.89 -16.10 -3.21
C GLY A 147 5.54 -14.63 -3.29
N LEU A 148 6.35 -13.88 -4.04
CA LEU A 148 6.25 -12.44 -4.21
C LEU A 148 6.50 -11.67 -2.91
N GLY A 149 7.31 -12.21 -1.99
CA GLY A 149 7.75 -11.50 -0.80
C GLY A 149 9.01 -10.67 -1.06
N ASP A 150 8.97 -9.79 -2.05
CA ASP A 150 10.11 -9.02 -2.57
C ASP A 150 10.64 -7.99 -1.57
N GLY A 151 11.25 -8.46 -0.50
CA GLY A 151 11.77 -7.63 0.57
C GLY A 151 12.88 -6.65 0.20
N GLY A 152 13.36 -6.66 -1.03
CA GLY A 152 14.42 -5.78 -1.52
C GLY A 152 14.01 -4.89 -2.70
N ALA A 153 12.97 -5.27 -3.42
CA ALA A 153 12.51 -4.52 -4.59
C ALA A 153 11.56 -3.38 -4.16
N HIS A 154 11.81 -2.18 -4.67
CA HIS A 154 10.93 -1.02 -4.46
C HIS A 154 10.63 -0.69 -2.98
N VAL A 155 11.59 -0.90 -2.09
CA VAL A 155 11.45 -0.75 -0.62
C VAL A 155 10.88 0.61 -0.21
N GLY A 156 11.05 1.63 -1.03
CA GLY A 156 10.55 2.97 -0.74
C GLY A 156 9.03 3.15 -0.85
N PHE A 157 8.27 2.20 -1.43
CA PHE A 157 6.81 2.30 -1.57
C PHE A 157 6.06 0.97 -1.73
N ILE A 158 6.73 -0.17 -1.92
CA ILE A 158 6.10 -1.50 -1.92
C ILE A 158 6.45 -2.22 -0.61
N LEU A 159 5.44 -2.81 0.05
CA LEU A 159 5.59 -3.44 1.35
C LEU A 159 5.20 -4.93 1.28
N ASP A 160 5.97 -5.72 0.54
CA ASP A 160 5.65 -7.12 0.28
C ASP A 160 6.45 -8.12 1.11
N ALA A 161 7.52 -7.70 1.78
CA ALA A 161 8.34 -8.54 2.65
C ALA A 161 7.55 -9.32 3.73
N GLY A 162 6.41 -8.78 4.15
CA GLY A 162 5.52 -9.39 5.14
C GLY A 162 4.59 -10.49 4.62
N TYR A 163 4.63 -10.88 3.35
CA TYR A 163 3.73 -11.91 2.82
C TYR A 163 3.82 -13.26 3.52
N PRO A 164 4.99 -13.84 3.77
CA PRO A 164 5.09 -15.11 4.49
C PRO A 164 4.45 -15.06 5.88
N THR A 165 4.75 -13.99 6.63
CA THR A 165 4.15 -13.76 7.95
C THR A 165 2.64 -13.58 7.88
N TRP A 166 2.13 -12.92 6.81
CA TRP A 166 0.71 -12.75 6.56
C TRP A 166 0.01 -14.10 6.28
N LEU A 167 0.63 -15.00 5.53
CA LEU A 167 0.08 -16.33 5.30
C LEU A 167 -0.15 -17.06 6.63
N ILE A 168 0.83 -17.00 7.51
CA ILE A 168 0.74 -17.62 8.85
C ILE A 168 -0.33 -16.92 9.69
N SER A 169 -0.20 -15.61 9.92
CA SER A 169 -1.02 -14.88 10.88
C SER A 169 -2.48 -14.74 10.44
N TYR A 170 -2.71 -14.48 9.16
CA TYR A 170 -4.05 -14.23 8.65
C TYR A 170 -4.72 -15.52 8.15
N TRP A 171 -4.11 -16.23 7.21
CA TRP A 171 -4.78 -17.37 6.58
C TRP A 171 -4.78 -18.63 7.48
N SER A 172 -3.69 -18.90 8.19
CA SER A 172 -3.64 -20.05 9.07
C SER A 172 -4.26 -19.75 10.44
N VAL A 173 -3.75 -18.76 11.18
CA VAL A 173 -4.18 -18.51 12.56
C VAL A 173 -5.57 -17.84 12.62
N LYS A 174 -5.76 -16.71 11.95
CA LYS A 174 -6.99 -15.91 12.05
C LYS A 174 -8.16 -16.54 11.29
N LYS A 175 -7.94 -16.96 10.04
CA LYS A 175 -8.99 -17.49 9.15
C LYS A 175 -9.14 -19.00 9.24
N LYS A 176 -8.13 -19.72 9.77
CA LYS A 176 -8.09 -21.19 9.83
C LYS A 176 -8.36 -21.84 8.46
N ALA A 177 -7.93 -21.16 7.39
CA ALA A 177 -8.11 -21.63 6.02
C ALA A 177 -7.15 -22.75 5.64
N TYR A 178 -5.99 -22.78 6.28
CA TYR A 178 -4.95 -23.81 6.14
C TYR A 178 -4.46 -24.20 7.52
N SER A 179 -4.05 -25.48 7.70
CA SER A 179 -3.37 -25.89 8.92
C SER A 179 -1.97 -25.25 9.01
N MET A 180 -1.38 -25.24 10.19
CA MET A 180 -0.02 -24.70 10.37
C MET A 180 0.99 -25.54 9.58
N GLU A 181 0.84 -26.86 9.59
CA GLU A 181 1.70 -27.79 8.88
C GLU A 181 1.63 -27.55 7.35
N GLU A 182 0.42 -27.39 6.82
CA GLU A 182 0.23 -27.05 5.40
C GLU A 182 0.85 -25.70 5.07
N THR A 183 0.65 -24.71 5.93
CA THR A 183 1.20 -23.37 5.74
C THR A 183 2.73 -23.38 5.70
N VAL A 184 3.36 -24.07 6.64
CA VAL A 184 4.82 -24.21 6.68
C VAL A 184 5.33 -24.99 5.47
N ARG A 185 4.69 -26.10 5.12
CA ARG A 185 5.06 -26.87 3.92
C ARG A 185 5.04 -26.02 2.66
N ARG A 186 3.98 -25.21 2.47
CA ARG A 186 3.85 -24.33 1.30
C ARG A 186 4.92 -23.23 1.25
N LEU A 187 5.35 -22.72 2.40
CA LEU A 187 6.39 -21.69 2.49
C LEU A 187 7.81 -22.26 2.38
N THR A 188 7.99 -23.56 2.54
CA THR A 188 9.31 -24.20 2.61
C THR A 188 9.47 -25.28 1.52
N SER A 189 9.09 -26.52 1.81
CA SER A 189 9.37 -27.67 0.92
C SER A 189 8.70 -27.53 -0.46
N ASP A 190 7.45 -27.06 -0.55
CA ASP A 190 6.80 -26.90 -1.86
C ASP A 190 7.52 -25.86 -2.74
N THR A 191 7.98 -24.76 -2.13
CA THR A 191 8.72 -23.69 -2.80
C THR A 191 10.13 -24.17 -3.16
N ALA A 192 10.82 -24.85 -2.25
CA ALA A 192 12.14 -25.44 -2.51
C ALA A 192 12.10 -26.45 -3.66
N ASN A 193 11.14 -27.37 -3.63
CA ASN A 193 10.94 -28.36 -4.70
C ASN A 193 10.65 -27.68 -6.06
N ALA A 194 9.85 -26.61 -6.07
CA ALA A 194 9.55 -25.87 -7.28
C ALA A 194 10.80 -25.17 -7.87
N ALA A 195 11.73 -24.76 -7.00
CA ALA A 195 13.01 -24.18 -7.37
C ALA A 195 14.12 -25.25 -7.68
N GLY A 196 13.81 -26.55 -7.54
CA GLY A 196 14.78 -27.62 -7.74
C GLY A 196 15.80 -27.78 -6.61
N LEU A 197 15.47 -27.26 -5.42
CA LEU A 197 16.26 -27.40 -4.21
C LEU A 197 15.74 -28.63 -3.44
N ASN A 198 16.46 -29.75 -3.49
CA ASN A 198 16.13 -31.00 -2.80
C ASN A 198 17.05 -31.21 -1.59
#